data_f66452fc9614a929bf3625accf08c4a3
#
_entry.id   f66452fc9614a929bf3625accf08c4a3
#
_cell.length_a   1.000
_cell.length_b   1.000
_cell.length_c   1.000
_cell.angle_alpha   90.00
_cell.angle_beta   90.00
_cell.angle_gamma   90.00
#
_symmetry.space_group_name_H-M   'P 1'
#
loop_
_entity.id
_entity.type
_entity.pdbx_description
1 polymer ?
#
loop_
_entity_poly.entity_id
_entity_poly.type
_entity_poly.pdbx_seq_one_letter_code
_entity_poly.pdbx_strand_id
1 'polypeptide(L)'
;MLLQRRFEERCAEAYALGKIGGFCHLYIGQEAVSTGSISLLRPDDYIITTYRDHGQALARGMSPRVVMAELFGRIDGCARGKGGSMHMFDKSLNFLGGHGIVGAHVPLATGVGFAIKYRGGDQVCVCFMGESVVNTGAFHEALNMAGLWKLPVVYIIENNRYGMGTALERASAIHDIFERGSSYNIPREQCDGQDVFAVRSAVREAIDRARTESLPTLLEVRTYRFMGHSMSDAVSGTYRSKAELDEYMKRDPIMLLRMQMQEQGELSEDDLHKLDEELKATVQDAWDFAEQSPEPPLEALYEDVLVDTTSDQIAEPVAAD
;
A
#
# COMPACT_ATOMS: atom_id res chain seq x y z
N MET A 1 -8.66 0.74 -9.63
CA MET A 1 -9.58 1.22 -8.57
C MET A 1 -10.80 0.31 -8.40
N LEU A 2 -11.63 0.09 -9.44
CA LEU A 2 -12.85 -0.73 -9.29
C LEU A 2 -12.53 -2.20 -8.92
N LEU A 3 -11.48 -2.80 -9.50
CA LEU A 3 -11.00 -4.13 -9.07
C LEU A 3 -10.67 -4.17 -7.57
N GLN A 4 -9.93 -3.18 -7.07
CA GLN A 4 -9.60 -3.09 -5.64
C GLN A 4 -10.86 -3.05 -4.78
N ARG A 5 -11.84 -2.22 -5.14
CA ARG A 5 -13.11 -2.11 -4.41
C ARG A 5 -13.87 -3.44 -4.39
N ARG A 6 -14.04 -4.09 -5.53
CA ARG A 6 -14.76 -5.37 -5.62
C ARG A 6 -14.04 -6.48 -4.88
N PHE A 7 -12.71 -6.50 -4.96
CA PHE A 7 -11.89 -7.44 -4.23
C PHE A 7 -12.04 -7.26 -2.70
N GLU A 8 -11.96 -6.02 -2.23
CA GLU A 8 -12.06 -5.71 -0.80
C GLU A 8 -13.49 -5.94 -0.24
N GLU A 9 -14.53 -5.66 -1.02
CA GLU A 9 -15.90 -6.02 -0.67
C GLU A 9 -16.05 -7.54 -0.48
N ARG A 10 -15.40 -8.33 -1.35
CA ARG A 10 -15.37 -9.79 -1.22
C ARG A 10 -14.51 -10.27 -0.04
N CYS A 11 -13.42 -9.56 0.29
CA CYS A 11 -12.65 -9.83 1.49
C CYS A 11 -13.46 -9.57 2.77
N ALA A 12 -14.29 -8.54 2.80
CA ALA A 12 -15.19 -8.28 3.91
C ALA A 12 -16.19 -9.43 4.13
N GLU A 13 -16.75 -9.95 3.05
CA GLU A 13 -17.63 -11.14 3.09
C GLU A 13 -16.86 -12.38 3.59
N ALA A 14 -15.66 -12.63 3.04
CA ALA A 14 -14.81 -13.75 3.44
C ALA A 14 -14.46 -13.70 4.94
N TYR A 15 -14.17 -12.52 5.45
CA TYR A 15 -13.93 -12.31 6.87
C TYR A 15 -15.16 -12.63 7.72
N ALA A 16 -16.33 -12.13 7.32
CA ALA A 16 -17.60 -12.40 8.01
C ALA A 16 -17.95 -13.90 8.04
N LEU A 17 -17.55 -14.65 7.01
CA LEU A 17 -17.71 -16.11 6.91
C LEU A 17 -16.62 -16.91 7.64
N GLY A 18 -15.66 -16.22 8.27
CA GLY A 18 -14.56 -16.86 9.00
C GLY A 18 -13.48 -17.51 8.10
N LYS A 19 -13.44 -17.17 6.80
CA LYS A 19 -12.44 -17.67 5.84
C LYS A 19 -11.11 -16.93 5.93
N ILE A 20 -11.13 -15.68 6.39
CA ILE A 20 -9.95 -14.89 6.67
C ILE A 20 -9.76 -14.84 8.18
N GLY A 21 -8.62 -15.35 8.65
CA GLY A 21 -8.23 -15.32 10.06
C GLY A 21 -7.40 -14.09 10.41
N GLY A 22 -7.33 -13.78 11.70
CA GLY A 22 -6.53 -12.67 12.20
C GLY A 22 -7.09 -11.29 11.85
N PHE A 23 -6.24 -10.29 11.75
CA PHE A 23 -6.63 -8.94 11.37
C PHE A 23 -6.72 -8.81 9.85
N CYS A 24 -7.81 -8.24 9.36
CA CYS A 24 -8.00 -7.91 7.96
C CYS A 24 -8.23 -6.40 7.82
N HIS A 25 -7.36 -5.73 7.07
CA HIS A 25 -7.33 -4.28 6.92
C HIS A 25 -7.71 -3.88 5.50
N LEU A 26 -8.96 -3.56 5.27
CA LEU A 26 -9.47 -3.19 3.95
C LEU A 26 -8.99 -1.82 3.52
N TYR A 27 -8.74 -1.67 2.21
CA TYR A 27 -8.23 -0.44 1.59
C TYR A 27 -9.34 0.48 1.05
N ILE A 28 -10.61 0.13 1.25
CA ILE A 28 -11.79 0.84 0.72
C ILE A 28 -11.80 2.32 1.09
N GLY A 29 -11.90 3.17 0.07
CA GLY A 29 -11.88 4.63 0.17
C GLY A 29 -10.54 5.28 -0.20
N GLN A 30 -9.47 4.51 -0.35
CA GLN A 30 -8.12 5.01 -0.63
C GLN A 30 -7.59 4.58 -2.02
N GLU A 31 -8.44 4.03 -2.87
CA GLU A 31 -8.05 3.41 -4.15
C GLU A 31 -7.35 4.37 -5.11
N ALA A 32 -7.65 5.68 -5.03
CA ALA A 32 -6.98 6.69 -5.84
C ALA A 32 -5.50 6.84 -5.47
N VAL A 33 -5.14 6.63 -4.20
CA VAL A 33 -3.75 6.75 -3.73
C VAL A 33 -2.88 5.66 -4.35
N SER A 34 -3.24 4.39 -4.19
CA SER A 34 -2.49 3.27 -4.74
C SER A 34 -2.44 3.31 -6.27
N THR A 35 -3.60 3.54 -6.91
CA THR A 35 -3.70 3.55 -8.38
C THR A 35 -2.94 4.72 -8.99
N GLY A 36 -3.13 5.94 -8.48
CA GLY A 36 -2.46 7.14 -8.96
C GLY A 36 -0.94 7.04 -8.84
N SER A 37 -0.47 6.52 -7.72
CA SER A 37 0.97 6.38 -7.45
C SER A 37 1.62 5.25 -8.26
N ILE A 38 1.07 4.05 -8.19
CA ILE A 38 1.72 2.85 -8.72
C ILE A 38 1.66 2.78 -10.25
N SER A 39 0.63 3.38 -10.87
CA SER A 39 0.52 3.47 -12.33
C SER A 39 1.66 4.22 -13.02
N LEU A 40 2.52 4.90 -12.28
CA LEU A 40 3.68 5.65 -12.78
C LEU A 40 4.99 4.85 -12.70
N LEU A 41 4.99 3.76 -11.94
CA LEU A 41 6.20 3.02 -11.64
C LEU A 41 6.61 2.11 -12.80
N ARG A 42 7.91 2.03 -13.01
CA ARG A 42 8.52 1.04 -13.90
C ARG A 42 8.53 -0.34 -13.22
N PRO A 43 8.65 -1.42 -13.98
CA PRO A 43 8.73 -2.77 -13.42
C PRO A 43 9.90 -2.97 -12.43
N ASP A 44 11.00 -2.23 -12.60
CA ASP A 44 12.20 -2.30 -11.78
C ASP A 44 12.21 -1.35 -10.56
N ASP A 45 11.20 -0.49 -10.41
CA ASP A 45 11.01 0.32 -9.21
C ASP A 45 10.49 -0.51 -8.04
N TYR A 46 10.79 -0.08 -6.82
CA TYR A 46 10.45 -0.79 -5.58
C TYR A 46 9.26 -0.17 -4.86
N ILE A 47 8.45 -1.01 -4.26
CA ILE A 47 7.35 -0.61 -3.37
C ILE A 47 7.52 -1.26 -2.02
N ILE A 48 7.32 -0.48 -0.95
CA ILE A 48 7.20 -0.96 0.41
C ILE A 48 6.02 -0.26 1.08
N THR A 49 5.23 -0.98 1.87
CA THR A 49 3.98 -0.45 2.41
C THR A 49 3.73 -0.91 3.84
N THR A 50 2.64 -0.42 4.42
CA THR A 50 2.13 -0.84 5.73
C THR A 50 1.36 -2.16 5.62
N TYR A 51 0.76 -2.58 6.72
CA TYR A 51 -0.14 -3.74 6.81
C TYR A 51 -1.48 -3.58 6.07
N ARG A 52 -1.78 -2.41 5.48
CA ARG A 52 -2.95 -2.16 4.61
C ARG A 52 -2.49 -2.13 3.16
N ASP A 53 -2.11 -3.28 2.65
CA ASP A 53 -1.32 -3.44 1.44
C ASP A 53 -2.06 -4.07 0.24
N HIS A 54 -3.31 -4.52 0.43
CA HIS A 54 -4.10 -5.16 -0.64
C HIS A 54 -4.23 -4.25 -1.88
N GLY A 55 -4.55 -2.97 -1.65
CA GLY A 55 -4.70 -2.00 -2.75
C GLY A 55 -3.41 -1.80 -3.52
N GLN A 56 -2.28 -1.68 -2.83
CA GLN A 56 -0.97 -1.53 -3.46
C GLN A 56 -0.53 -2.81 -4.17
N ALA A 57 -0.76 -3.99 -3.58
CA ALA A 57 -0.45 -5.27 -4.19
C ALA A 57 -1.20 -5.47 -5.53
N LEU A 58 -2.51 -5.25 -5.51
CA LEU A 58 -3.34 -5.34 -6.73
C LEU A 58 -2.96 -4.28 -7.78
N ALA A 59 -2.69 -3.04 -7.35
CA ALA A 59 -2.25 -1.97 -8.25
C ALA A 59 -0.88 -2.27 -8.89
N ARG A 60 0.00 -2.98 -8.17
CA ARG A 60 1.30 -3.40 -8.69
C ARG A 60 1.20 -4.55 -9.68
N GLY A 61 0.06 -5.23 -9.76
CA GLY A 61 -0.20 -6.34 -10.67
C GLY A 61 -0.11 -7.73 -10.03
N MET A 62 -0.10 -7.81 -8.70
CA MET A 62 -0.22 -9.11 -8.03
C MET A 62 -1.57 -9.73 -8.37
N SER A 63 -1.57 -11.02 -8.72
CA SER A 63 -2.78 -11.71 -9.13
C SER A 63 -3.83 -11.75 -8.02
N PRO A 64 -5.10 -11.38 -8.28
CA PRO A 64 -6.18 -11.51 -7.30
C PRO A 64 -6.30 -12.92 -6.72
N ARG A 65 -6.02 -13.98 -7.51
CA ARG A 65 -5.98 -15.37 -7.03
C ARG A 65 -4.95 -15.55 -5.91
N VAL A 66 -3.74 -15.06 -6.14
CA VAL A 66 -2.62 -15.19 -5.18
C VAL A 66 -2.89 -14.39 -3.91
N VAL A 67 -3.43 -13.17 -4.05
CA VAL A 67 -3.81 -12.32 -2.91
C VAL A 67 -4.92 -12.98 -2.09
N MET A 68 -5.98 -13.49 -2.73
CA MET A 68 -7.08 -14.16 -2.02
C MET A 68 -6.64 -15.46 -1.35
N ALA A 69 -5.78 -16.25 -2.00
CA ALA A 69 -5.21 -17.45 -1.40
C ALA A 69 -4.38 -17.14 -0.16
N GLU A 70 -3.59 -16.06 -0.17
CA GLU A 70 -2.86 -15.60 1.01
C GLU A 70 -3.79 -15.21 2.16
N LEU A 71 -4.85 -14.47 1.87
CA LEU A 71 -5.86 -14.08 2.87
C LEU A 71 -6.56 -15.29 3.50
N PHE A 72 -6.76 -16.36 2.72
CA PHE A 72 -7.35 -17.63 3.19
C PHE A 72 -6.34 -18.54 3.89
N GLY A 73 -5.08 -18.12 4.01
CA GLY A 73 -4.01 -18.92 4.62
C GLY A 73 -3.63 -20.13 3.77
N ARG A 74 -3.67 -20.02 2.43
CA ARG A 74 -3.43 -21.11 1.50
C ARG A 74 -2.01 -21.10 0.95
N ILE A 75 -1.48 -22.28 0.61
CA ILE A 75 -0.09 -22.44 0.15
C ILE A 75 0.19 -21.70 -1.17
N ASP A 76 -0.82 -21.49 -2.01
CA ASP A 76 -0.71 -20.77 -3.27
C ASP A 76 -0.79 -19.24 -3.11
N GLY A 77 -0.81 -18.75 -1.88
CA GLY A 77 -0.67 -17.34 -1.56
C GLY A 77 0.76 -16.81 -1.75
N CYS A 78 0.92 -15.48 -1.84
CA CYS A 78 2.19 -14.81 -2.11
C CYS A 78 3.26 -15.05 -1.04
N ALA A 79 2.86 -15.30 0.20
CA ALA A 79 3.71 -15.70 1.32
C ALA A 79 3.42 -17.13 1.79
N ARG A 80 2.86 -17.96 0.91
CA ARG A 80 2.50 -19.37 1.17
C ARG A 80 1.53 -19.53 2.34
N GLY A 81 0.61 -18.57 2.51
CA GLY A 81 -0.38 -18.57 3.58
C GLY A 81 0.15 -18.18 4.96
N LYS A 82 1.41 -17.76 5.07
CA LYS A 82 2.06 -17.38 6.34
C LYS A 82 1.90 -15.91 6.69
N GLY A 83 1.65 -15.04 5.70
CA GLY A 83 1.58 -13.58 5.85
C GLY A 83 0.19 -13.04 6.16
N GLY A 84 -0.84 -13.63 5.57
CA GLY A 84 -2.22 -13.16 5.69
C GLY A 84 -2.40 -11.74 5.15
N SER A 85 -3.38 -11.00 5.72
CA SER A 85 -3.77 -9.67 5.26
C SER A 85 -2.69 -8.59 5.40
N MET A 86 -1.65 -8.80 6.21
CA MET A 86 -0.73 -7.73 6.60
C MET A 86 0.68 -7.88 6.02
N HIS A 87 0.97 -8.97 5.34
CA HIS A 87 2.33 -9.31 4.94
C HIS A 87 2.37 -9.94 3.55
N MET A 88 1.94 -9.15 2.55
CA MET A 88 2.00 -9.56 1.14
C MET A 88 3.34 -9.15 0.55
N PHE A 89 4.02 -10.08 -0.10
CA PHE A 89 5.33 -9.88 -0.73
C PHE A 89 5.36 -10.49 -2.11
N ASP A 90 6.02 -9.84 -3.06
CA ASP A 90 6.31 -10.43 -4.37
C ASP A 90 7.63 -9.86 -4.93
N LYS A 91 8.66 -10.70 -4.88
CA LYS A 91 9.98 -10.36 -5.38
C LYS A 91 9.99 -10.06 -6.88
N SER A 92 9.16 -10.75 -7.66
CA SER A 92 9.10 -10.58 -9.12
C SER A 92 8.54 -9.22 -9.52
N LEU A 93 7.71 -8.63 -8.67
CA LEU A 93 7.12 -7.31 -8.83
C LEU A 93 7.90 -6.20 -8.11
N ASN A 94 9.03 -6.52 -7.45
CA ASN A 94 9.72 -5.62 -6.53
C ASN A 94 8.78 -5.03 -5.45
N PHE A 95 7.78 -5.81 -5.05
CA PHE A 95 6.86 -5.49 -3.98
C PHE A 95 7.42 -6.04 -2.67
N LEU A 96 8.07 -5.16 -1.89
CA LEU A 96 8.79 -5.51 -0.66
C LEU A 96 7.87 -5.56 0.56
N GLY A 97 6.58 -5.58 0.32
CA GLY A 97 5.54 -6.05 1.19
C GLY A 97 4.95 -5.09 2.18
N GLY A 98 3.97 -5.66 2.87
CA GLY A 98 3.26 -5.08 3.99
C GLY A 98 3.96 -5.36 5.32
N HIS A 99 4.05 -4.34 6.15
CA HIS A 99 4.73 -4.41 7.44
C HIS A 99 3.77 -4.11 8.59
N GLY A 100 3.62 -5.05 9.53
CA GLY A 100 2.73 -4.93 10.69
C GLY A 100 3.21 -3.91 11.72
N ILE A 101 4.52 -3.72 11.87
CA ILE A 101 5.08 -2.77 12.83
C ILE A 101 5.05 -1.36 12.25
N VAL A 102 4.27 -0.48 12.88
CA VAL A 102 4.06 0.91 12.45
C VAL A 102 5.39 1.67 12.42
N GLY A 103 5.76 2.14 11.23
CA GLY A 103 7.00 2.90 11.01
C GLY A 103 8.26 2.08 10.75
N ALA A 104 8.28 0.77 11.03
CA ALA A 104 9.48 -0.06 10.86
C ALA A 104 9.92 -0.20 9.39
N HIS A 105 9.01 -0.06 8.44
CA HIS A 105 9.30 -0.16 7.01
C HIS A 105 9.95 1.12 6.43
N VAL A 106 9.86 2.25 7.12
CA VAL A 106 10.45 3.53 6.64
C VAL A 106 11.97 3.45 6.55
N PRO A 107 12.72 2.98 7.57
CA PRO A 107 14.16 2.77 7.42
C PRO A 107 14.52 1.68 6.40
N LEU A 108 13.65 0.66 6.20
CA LEU A 108 13.87 -0.33 5.14
C LEU A 108 13.80 0.32 3.75
N ALA A 109 12.80 1.18 3.50
CA ALA A 109 12.72 1.95 2.26
C ALA A 109 13.94 2.85 2.06
N THR A 110 14.44 3.47 3.14
CA THR A 110 15.67 4.25 3.12
C THR A 110 16.88 3.39 2.72
N GLY A 111 16.96 2.15 3.25
CA GLY A 111 17.99 1.18 2.88
C GLY A 111 17.91 0.74 1.41
N VAL A 112 16.69 0.57 0.87
CA VAL A 112 16.49 0.29 -0.56
C VAL A 112 16.98 1.47 -1.41
N GLY A 113 16.62 2.72 -1.05
CA GLY A 113 17.11 3.92 -1.72
C GLY A 113 18.64 4.04 -1.67
N PHE A 114 19.23 3.69 -0.53
CA PHE A 114 20.69 3.63 -0.40
C PHE A 114 21.30 2.59 -1.34
N ALA A 115 20.74 1.38 -1.40
CA ALA A 115 21.22 0.32 -2.29
C ALA A 115 21.11 0.71 -3.77
N ILE A 116 20.00 1.34 -4.19
CA ILE A 116 19.85 1.86 -5.55
C ILE A 116 20.98 2.83 -5.88
N LYS A 117 21.19 3.83 -5.03
CA LYS A 117 22.22 4.84 -5.23
C LYS A 117 23.62 4.25 -5.21
N TYR A 118 23.91 3.36 -4.27
CA TYR A 118 25.23 2.71 -4.16
C TYR A 118 25.59 1.91 -5.41
N ARG A 119 24.58 1.27 -6.04
CA ARG A 119 24.75 0.51 -7.29
C ARG A 119 24.74 1.38 -8.55
N GLY A 120 24.56 2.69 -8.43
CA GLY A 120 24.47 3.60 -9.56
C GLY A 120 23.20 3.42 -10.41
N GLY A 121 22.14 2.85 -9.83
CA GLY A 121 20.85 2.65 -10.50
C GLY A 121 20.01 3.93 -10.55
N ASP A 122 18.96 3.93 -11.38
CA ASP A 122 18.00 5.02 -11.54
C ASP A 122 16.58 4.63 -11.11
N GLN A 123 16.42 3.48 -10.44
CA GLN A 123 15.17 3.05 -9.85
C GLN A 123 14.74 4.01 -8.72
N VAL A 124 13.47 3.95 -8.37
CA VAL A 124 12.92 4.64 -7.20
C VAL A 124 12.33 3.64 -6.23
N CYS A 125 12.37 4.00 -4.94
CA CYS A 125 11.61 3.28 -3.92
C CYS A 125 10.43 4.14 -3.48
N VAL A 126 9.19 3.64 -3.62
CA VAL A 126 8.01 4.29 -3.08
C VAL A 126 7.62 3.61 -1.77
N CYS A 127 7.55 4.41 -0.70
CA CYS A 127 7.23 3.97 0.64
C CYS A 127 5.89 4.54 1.08
N PHE A 128 4.86 3.69 1.16
CA PHE A 128 3.55 4.09 1.69
C PHE A 128 3.51 3.95 3.20
N MET A 129 2.96 4.94 3.89
CA MET A 129 2.80 4.93 5.35
C MET A 129 1.55 5.68 5.79
N GLY A 130 0.97 5.31 6.93
CA GLY A 130 -0.14 6.07 7.53
C GLY A 130 0.36 7.32 8.27
N GLU A 131 -0.55 8.26 8.56
CA GLU A 131 -0.25 9.52 9.25
C GLU A 131 0.33 9.33 10.66
N SER A 132 0.02 8.22 11.32
CA SER A 132 0.54 7.96 12.67
C SER A 132 2.03 7.62 12.70
N VAL A 133 2.59 7.17 11.57
CA VAL A 133 4.01 6.84 11.43
C VAL A 133 4.90 8.03 11.71
N VAL A 134 4.47 9.24 11.36
CA VAL A 134 5.28 10.46 11.48
C VAL A 134 5.65 10.84 12.93
N ASN A 135 5.06 10.16 13.92
CA ASN A 135 5.38 10.35 15.33
C ASN A 135 6.37 9.30 15.88
N THR A 136 6.84 8.36 15.04
CA THR A 136 7.82 7.34 15.45
C THR A 136 9.24 7.84 15.28
N GLY A 137 10.16 7.43 16.15
CA GLY A 137 11.59 7.76 16.03
C GLY A 137 12.18 7.28 14.71
N ALA A 138 11.80 6.07 14.28
CA ALA A 138 12.26 5.47 13.02
C ALA A 138 11.96 6.34 11.78
N PHE A 139 10.81 7.04 11.74
CA PHE A 139 10.49 8.00 10.69
C PHE A 139 11.51 9.14 10.65
N HIS A 140 11.79 9.75 11.81
CA HIS A 140 12.70 10.90 11.91
C HIS A 140 14.13 10.53 11.51
N GLU A 141 14.63 9.41 12.00
CA GLU A 141 15.96 8.88 11.68
C GLU A 141 16.09 8.57 10.18
N ALA A 142 15.10 7.87 9.61
CA ALA A 142 15.08 7.49 8.20
C ALA A 142 15.07 8.71 7.26
N LEU A 143 14.21 9.71 7.53
CA LEU A 143 14.13 10.90 6.72
C LEU A 143 15.40 11.75 6.80
N ASN A 144 16.03 11.83 8.00
CA ASN A 144 17.31 12.50 8.14
C ASN A 144 18.39 11.84 7.28
N MET A 145 18.48 10.50 7.29
CA MET A 145 19.41 9.76 6.43
C MET A 145 19.10 9.96 4.95
N ALA A 146 17.81 9.89 4.57
CA ALA A 146 17.41 10.06 3.18
C ALA A 146 17.74 11.46 2.65
N GLY A 147 17.50 12.51 3.42
CA GLY A 147 17.86 13.89 3.07
C GLY A 147 19.36 14.11 3.00
N LEU A 148 20.10 13.64 4.01
CA LEU A 148 21.56 13.77 4.09
C LEU A 148 22.26 13.08 2.91
N TRP A 149 21.84 11.86 2.58
CA TRP A 149 22.46 11.07 1.53
C TRP A 149 21.81 11.26 0.16
N LYS A 150 20.74 12.07 0.07
CA LYS A 150 20.02 12.33 -1.18
C LYS A 150 19.60 11.02 -1.86
N LEU A 151 18.72 10.28 -1.21
CA LEU A 151 18.30 8.96 -1.65
C LEU A 151 17.05 9.03 -2.54
N PRO A 152 16.92 8.20 -3.59
CA PRO A 152 15.80 8.18 -4.50
C PRO A 152 14.56 7.47 -3.88
N VAL A 153 13.99 8.07 -2.84
CA VAL A 153 12.83 7.54 -2.12
C VAL A 153 11.69 8.54 -2.13
N VAL A 154 10.50 8.08 -2.49
CA VAL A 154 9.25 8.85 -2.36
C VAL A 154 8.48 8.32 -1.16
N TYR A 155 8.39 9.10 -0.11
CA TYR A 155 7.64 8.80 1.10
C TYR A 155 6.22 9.34 0.97
N ILE A 156 5.22 8.47 0.87
CA ILE A 156 3.81 8.81 0.72
C ILE A 156 3.10 8.57 2.05
N ILE A 157 2.59 9.63 2.66
CA ILE A 157 1.75 9.56 3.85
C ILE A 157 0.29 9.45 3.38
N GLU A 158 -0.32 8.30 3.58
CA GLU A 158 -1.76 8.08 3.39
C GLU A 158 -2.49 8.63 4.63
N ASN A 159 -2.72 9.94 4.63
CA ASN A 159 -3.41 10.60 5.74
C ASN A 159 -4.92 10.36 5.64
N ASN A 160 -5.39 9.30 6.30
CA ASN A 160 -6.80 8.96 6.39
C ASN A 160 -7.46 9.48 7.70
N ARG A 161 -6.77 10.40 8.41
CA ARG A 161 -7.16 11.13 9.61
C ARG A 161 -7.15 10.33 10.91
N TYR A 162 -7.10 9.01 10.88
CA TYR A 162 -7.24 8.19 12.09
C TYR A 162 -6.20 7.08 12.18
N GLY A 163 -5.31 7.17 13.15
CA GLY A 163 -4.47 6.06 13.58
C GLY A 163 -5.27 5.15 14.52
N MET A 164 -5.75 4.01 14.01
CA MET A 164 -6.81 3.23 14.64
C MET A 164 -8.05 4.12 14.92
N GLY A 165 -8.31 4.44 16.17
CA GLY A 165 -9.38 5.34 16.63
C GLY A 165 -8.89 6.71 17.12
N THR A 166 -7.59 7.02 16.96
CA THR A 166 -7.03 8.30 17.41
C THR A 166 -6.97 9.27 16.22
N ALA A 167 -7.70 10.37 16.33
CA ALA A 167 -7.67 11.42 15.32
C ALA A 167 -6.30 12.11 15.27
N LEU A 168 -5.87 12.54 14.08
CA LEU A 168 -4.60 13.22 13.85
C LEU A 168 -4.44 14.45 14.77
N GLU A 169 -5.49 15.23 14.94
CA GLU A 169 -5.53 16.44 15.77
C GLU A 169 -5.25 16.17 17.26
N ARG A 170 -5.42 14.93 17.69
CA ARG A 170 -5.11 14.50 19.08
C ARG A 170 -3.71 13.92 19.23
N ALA A 171 -3.07 13.58 18.12
CA ALA A 171 -1.79 12.86 18.12
C ALA A 171 -0.62 13.69 17.57
N SER A 172 -0.89 14.73 16.79
CA SER A 172 0.14 15.54 16.13
C SER A 172 0.03 17.01 16.52
N ALA A 173 1.17 17.60 16.88
CA ALA A 173 1.25 19.04 17.20
C ALA A 173 1.05 19.94 15.96
N ILE A 174 1.33 19.40 14.77
CA ILE A 174 1.06 20.08 13.48
C ILE A 174 0.08 19.22 12.68
N HIS A 175 -0.84 19.85 11.96
CA HIS A 175 -1.87 19.16 11.20
C HIS A 175 -1.49 18.99 9.72
N ASP A 176 -0.68 19.88 9.18
CA ASP A 176 -0.05 19.78 7.87
C ASP A 176 1.24 18.96 8.00
N ILE A 177 1.09 17.62 8.06
CA ILE A 177 2.18 16.73 8.48
C ILE A 177 3.30 16.63 7.43
N PHE A 178 3.04 16.99 6.17
CA PHE A 178 4.10 17.08 5.15
C PHE A 178 5.16 18.12 5.54
N GLU A 179 4.81 19.15 6.34
CA GLU A 179 5.76 20.17 6.81
C GLU A 179 6.91 19.59 7.66
N ARG A 180 6.76 18.38 8.20
CA ARG A 180 7.86 17.68 8.89
C ARG A 180 9.08 17.46 8.01
N GLY A 181 8.91 17.39 6.69
CA GLY A 181 10.01 17.28 5.73
C GLY A 181 10.98 18.47 5.76
N SER A 182 10.51 19.65 6.23
CA SER A 182 11.37 20.83 6.36
C SER A 182 12.55 20.63 7.31
N SER A 183 12.35 19.83 8.36
CA SER A 183 13.40 19.52 9.34
C SER A 183 14.59 18.76 8.76
N TYR A 184 14.43 18.13 7.60
CA TYR A 184 15.45 17.32 6.91
C TYR A 184 15.85 17.92 5.56
N ASN A 185 15.38 19.11 5.25
CA ASN A 185 15.59 19.76 3.94
C ASN A 185 15.11 18.88 2.77
N ILE A 186 14.01 18.14 2.98
CA ILE A 186 13.39 17.27 1.97
C ILE A 186 12.29 18.04 1.26
N PRO A 187 12.23 18.03 -0.09
CA PRO A 187 11.07 18.47 -0.86
C PRO A 187 9.78 17.84 -0.34
N ARG A 188 8.77 18.65 -0.18
CA ARG A 188 7.53 18.24 0.47
C ARG A 188 6.31 18.88 -0.15
N GLU A 189 5.22 18.15 -0.19
CA GLU A 189 3.98 18.56 -0.82
C GLU A 189 2.78 17.85 -0.21
N GLN A 190 1.59 18.37 -0.46
CA GLN A 190 0.32 17.68 -0.15
C GLN A 190 -0.58 17.67 -1.37
N CYS A 191 -1.41 16.63 -1.49
CA CYS A 191 -2.42 16.53 -2.53
C CYS A 191 -3.72 15.88 -2.03
N ASP A 192 -4.78 16.02 -2.81
CA ASP A 192 -6.07 15.40 -2.59
C ASP A 192 -6.02 13.92 -2.98
N GLY A 193 -6.09 13.03 -2.00
CA GLY A 193 -6.06 11.57 -2.18
C GLY A 193 -7.38 10.95 -2.66
N GLN A 194 -8.44 11.73 -2.82
CA GLN A 194 -9.68 11.27 -3.44
C GLN A 194 -9.69 11.52 -4.96
N ASP A 195 -8.79 12.36 -5.47
CA ASP A 195 -8.60 12.62 -6.89
C ASP A 195 -7.38 11.86 -7.42
N VAL A 196 -7.61 10.85 -8.24
CA VAL A 196 -6.53 9.99 -8.80
C VAL A 196 -5.56 10.77 -9.68
N PHE A 197 -6.01 11.83 -10.35
CA PHE A 197 -5.15 12.65 -11.21
C PHE A 197 -4.30 13.61 -10.39
N ALA A 198 -4.85 14.18 -9.30
CA ALA A 198 -4.07 14.97 -8.35
C ALA A 198 -2.95 14.13 -7.71
N VAL A 199 -3.27 12.91 -7.24
CA VAL A 199 -2.26 11.97 -6.74
C VAL A 199 -1.23 11.66 -7.81
N ARG A 200 -1.67 11.33 -9.03
CA ARG A 200 -0.78 10.98 -10.15
C ARG A 200 0.17 12.13 -10.51
N SER A 201 -0.30 13.38 -10.49
CA SER A 201 0.53 14.56 -10.78
C SER A 201 1.62 14.75 -9.72
N ALA A 202 1.23 14.80 -8.45
CA ALA A 202 2.17 15.00 -7.33
C ALA A 202 3.21 13.88 -7.23
N VAL A 203 2.78 12.62 -7.40
CA VAL A 203 3.69 11.47 -7.36
C VAL A 203 4.62 11.46 -8.57
N ARG A 204 4.18 11.87 -9.76
CA ARG A 204 5.04 11.99 -10.95
C ARG A 204 6.20 12.95 -10.68
N GLU A 205 5.92 14.13 -10.16
CA GLU A 205 6.96 15.13 -9.83
C GLU A 205 7.95 14.59 -8.79
N ALA A 206 7.44 13.86 -7.78
CA ALA A 206 8.28 13.22 -6.77
C ALA A 206 9.17 12.11 -7.35
N ILE A 207 8.63 11.26 -8.24
CA ILE A 207 9.38 10.20 -8.93
C ILE A 207 10.43 10.80 -9.86
N ASP A 208 10.07 11.81 -10.65
CA ASP A 208 11.00 12.46 -11.58
C ASP A 208 12.17 13.09 -10.81
N ARG A 209 11.89 13.76 -9.71
CA ARG A 209 12.93 14.33 -8.81
C ARG A 209 13.81 13.23 -8.21
N ALA A 210 13.21 12.15 -7.70
CA ALA A 210 13.96 11.03 -7.14
C ALA A 210 14.89 10.40 -8.17
N ARG A 211 14.42 10.23 -9.39
CA ARG A 211 15.15 9.58 -10.49
C ARG A 211 16.24 10.45 -11.08
N THR A 212 15.97 11.74 -11.31
CA THR A 212 16.90 12.63 -12.01
C THR A 212 17.89 13.34 -11.08
N GLU A 213 17.48 13.63 -9.85
CA GLU A 213 18.25 14.39 -8.88
C GLU A 213 18.69 13.56 -7.67
N SER A 214 18.23 12.31 -7.57
CA SER A 214 18.41 11.46 -6.38
C SER A 214 17.94 12.14 -5.09
N LEU A 215 16.85 12.91 -5.14
CA LEU A 215 16.31 13.61 -3.97
C LEU A 215 15.04 12.91 -3.47
N PRO A 216 14.94 12.68 -2.15
CA PRO A 216 13.71 12.15 -1.57
C PRO A 216 12.60 13.20 -1.59
N THR A 217 11.35 12.76 -1.52
CA THR A 217 10.19 13.64 -1.34
C THR A 217 9.30 13.09 -0.23
N LEU A 218 8.76 13.96 0.61
CA LEU A 218 7.70 13.65 1.56
C LEU A 218 6.37 14.18 1.02
N LEU A 219 5.47 13.29 0.64
CA LEU A 219 4.17 13.63 0.08
C LEU A 219 3.06 13.23 1.04
N GLU A 220 2.25 14.18 1.50
CA GLU A 220 1.02 13.92 2.24
C GLU A 220 -0.14 13.81 1.26
N VAL A 221 -0.75 12.63 1.19
CA VAL A 221 -1.94 12.35 0.38
C VAL A 221 -3.13 12.27 1.32
N ARG A 222 -4.01 13.28 1.28
CA ARG A 222 -5.19 13.37 2.15
C ARG A 222 -6.31 12.53 1.60
N THR A 223 -6.61 11.46 2.27
CA THR A 223 -7.60 10.46 1.87
C THR A 223 -8.54 10.14 3.04
N TYR A 224 -9.43 9.17 2.86
CA TYR A 224 -10.30 8.72 3.93
C TYR A 224 -10.62 7.22 3.81
N ARG A 225 -10.58 6.52 4.94
CA ARG A 225 -10.93 5.11 5.05
C ARG A 225 -12.42 4.95 5.29
N PHE A 226 -13.16 4.29 4.40
CA PHE A 226 -14.61 4.11 4.55
C PHE A 226 -14.99 2.97 5.51
N MET A 227 -14.09 2.02 5.73
CA MET A 227 -14.29 0.91 6.66
C MET A 227 -13.66 1.19 8.03
N GLY A 228 -13.88 0.33 9.02
CA GLY A 228 -13.16 0.36 10.29
C GLY A 228 -11.64 0.29 10.12
N HIS A 229 -10.89 0.41 11.19
CA HIS A 229 -9.44 0.26 11.11
C HIS A 229 -9.07 -1.14 10.61
N SER A 230 -9.71 -2.15 11.18
CA SER A 230 -9.74 -3.54 10.70
C SER A 230 -11.18 -4.02 10.61
N MET A 231 -11.40 -5.22 10.11
CA MET A 231 -12.73 -5.81 10.00
C MET A 231 -13.38 -6.10 11.36
N SER A 232 -12.61 -6.14 12.46
CA SER A 232 -13.14 -6.27 13.82
C SER A 232 -13.64 -4.95 14.40
N ASP A 233 -13.36 -3.82 13.77
CA ASP A 233 -13.73 -2.49 14.28
C ASP A 233 -15.04 -2.00 13.70
N ALA A 234 -15.80 -1.24 14.50
CA ALA A 234 -16.99 -0.57 14.02
C ALA A 234 -16.66 0.46 12.93
N VAL A 235 -17.50 0.51 11.90
CA VAL A 235 -17.32 1.46 10.78
C VAL A 235 -17.52 2.91 11.24
N SER A 236 -18.46 3.13 12.16
CA SER A 236 -18.75 4.45 12.75
C SER A 236 -19.37 4.29 14.14
N GLY A 237 -19.55 5.41 14.86
CA GLY A 237 -20.22 5.43 16.16
C GLY A 237 -19.30 5.19 17.37
N THR A 238 -18.03 4.85 17.17
CA THR A 238 -17.04 4.70 18.25
C THR A 238 -16.11 5.91 18.36
N TYR A 239 -15.28 6.15 17.33
CA TYR A 239 -14.30 7.25 17.31
C TYR A 239 -14.59 8.31 16.23
N ARG A 240 -15.46 8.02 15.27
CA ARG A 240 -15.93 8.93 14.24
C ARG A 240 -17.45 8.84 14.07
N SER A 241 -18.08 9.95 13.70
CA SER A 241 -19.52 9.97 13.50
C SER A 241 -19.92 9.38 12.15
N LYS A 242 -21.18 8.91 12.06
CA LYS A 242 -21.75 8.52 10.77
C LYS A 242 -21.83 9.70 9.80
N ALA A 243 -22.17 10.90 10.31
CA ALA A 243 -22.27 12.09 9.47
C ALA A 243 -20.91 12.47 8.82
N GLU A 244 -19.82 12.32 9.55
CA GLU A 244 -18.47 12.51 8.99
C GLU A 244 -18.19 11.50 7.88
N LEU A 245 -18.46 10.22 8.11
CA LEU A 245 -18.28 9.19 7.10
C LEU A 245 -19.12 9.46 5.85
N ASP A 246 -20.39 9.77 6.01
CA ASP A 246 -21.32 10.06 4.91
C ASP A 246 -20.85 11.29 4.09
N GLU A 247 -20.22 12.27 4.72
CA GLU A 247 -19.64 13.43 4.01
C GLU A 247 -18.44 13.04 3.14
N TYR A 248 -17.53 12.21 3.67
CA TYR A 248 -16.40 11.71 2.88
C TYR A 248 -16.83 10.76 1.76
N MET A 249 -17.87 9.96 1.98
CA MET A 249 -18.41 9.06 0.95
C MET A 249 -18.99 9.79 -0.26
N LYS A 250 -19.41 11.07 -0.12
CA LYS A 250 -19.81 11.90 -1.26
C LYS A 250 -18.64 12.20 -2.23
N ARG A 251 -17.43 12.00 -1.75
CA ARG A 251 -16.20 12.18 -2.51
C ARG A 251 -15.49 10.82 -2.74
N ASP A 252 -16.27 9.77 -2.97
CA ASP A 252 -15.72 8.44 -3.30
C ASP A 252 -14.82 8.55 -4.54
N PRO A 253 -13.54 8.12 -4.46
CA PRO A 253 -12.58 8.30 -5.53
C PRO A 253 -12.96 7.58 -6.84
N ILE A 254 -13.69 6.46 -6.74
CA ILE A 254 -14.19 5.74 -7.91
C ILE A 254 -15.31 6.53 -8.56
N MET A 255 -16.20 7.12 -7.76
CA MET A 255 -17.31 7.92 -8.25
C MET A 255 -16.83 9.21 -8.91
N LEU A 256 -15.82 9.89 -8.32
CA LEU A 256 -15.21 11.09 -8.90
C LEU A 256 -14.58 10.79 -10.27
N LEU A 257 -13.78 9.72 -10.37
CA LEU A 257 -13.18 9.32 -11.65
C LEU A 257 -14.24 8.96 -12.69
N ARG A 258 -15.26 8.17 -12.29
CA ARG A 258 -16.39 7.82 -13.17
C ARG A 258 -17.06 9.06 -13.75
N MET A 259 -17.44 10.01 -12.90
CA MET A 259 -18.10 11.26 -13.33
C MET A 259 -17.23 12.01 -14.35
N GLN A 260 -15.94 12.16 -14.06
CA GLN A 260 -15.01 12.83 -14.96
C GLN A 260 -14.87 12.16 -16.31
N MET A 261 -14.73 10.83 -16.33
CA MET A 261 -14.62 10.06 -17.59
C MET A 261 -15.93 10.11 -18.40
N GLN A 262 -17.08 10.10 -17.73
CA GLN A 262 -18.38 10.24 -18.40
C GLN A 262 -18.58 11.63 -19.00
N GLU A 263 -18.22 12.71 -18.28
CA GLU A 263 -18.25 14.07 -18.76
C GLU A 263 -17.33 14.27 -20.00
N GLN A 264 -16.21 13.57 -20.04
CA GLN A 264 -15.26 13.58 -21.16
C GLN A 264 -15.69 12.64 -22.31
N GLY A 265 -16.75 11.86 -22.11
CA GLY A 265 -17.21 10.88 -23.11
C GLY A 265 -16.29 9.65 -23.27
N GLU A 266 -15.39 9.42 -22.30
CA GLU A 266 -14.43 8.29 -22.32
C GLU A 266 -15.02 7.01 -21.73
N LEU A 267 -16.13 7.09 -21.00
CA LEU A 267 -16.78 5.95 -20.33
C LEU A 267 -18.31 6.08 -20.43
N SER A 268 -18.95 5.11 -21.05
CA SER A 268 -20.42 4.99 -21.03
C SER A 268 -20.91 4.19 -19.82
N GLU A 269 -22.21 4.25 -19.52
CA GLU A 269 -22.83 3.38 -18.49
C GLU A 269 -22.72 1.90 -18.88
N ASP A 270 -22.86 1.57 -20.16
CA ASP A 270 -22.73 0.20 -20.67
C ASP A 270 -21.31 -0.33 -20.51
N ASP A 271 -20.28 0.50 -20.76
CA ASP A 271 -18.88 0.12 -20.56
C ASP A 271 -18.60 -0.13 -19.07
N LEU A 272 -19.10 0.75 -18.21
CA LEU A 272 -18.97 0.60 -16.77
C LEU A 272 -19.63 -0.70 -16.26
N HIS A 273 -20.84 -1.00 -16.76
CA HIS A 273 -21.55 -2.22 -16.39
C HIS A 273 -20.76 -3.47 -16.84
N LYS A 274 -20.28 -3.50 -18.08
CA LYS A 274 -19.45 -4.61 -18.59
C LYS A 274 -18.18 -4.78 -17.75
N LEU A 275 -17.47 -3.67 -17.50
CA LEU A 275 -16.27 -3.70 -16.66
C LEU A 275 -16.56 -4.24 -15.26
N ASP A 276 -17.66 -3.81 -14.63
CA ASP A 276 -18.03 -4.27 -13.29
C ASP A 276 -18.32 -5.77 -13.26
N GLU A 277 -19.03 -6.31 -14.27
CA GLU A 277 -19.29 -7.74 -14.38
C GLU A 277 -18.01 -8.56 -14.63
N GLU A 278 -17.11 -8.09 -15.48
CA GLU A 278 -15.80 -8.72 -15.71
C GLU A 278 -14.95 -8.76 -14.41
N LEU A 279 -14.97 -7.66 -13.64
CA LEU A 279 -14.22 -7.59 -12.40
C LEU A 279 -14.85 -8.45 -11.29
N LYS A 280 -16.18 -8.53 -11.21
CA LYS A 280 -16.86 -9.46 -10.32
C LYS A 280 -16.51 -10.91 -10.65
N ALA A 281 -16.49 -11.27 -11.93
CA ALA A 281 -16.08 -12.59 -12.36
C ALA A 281 -14.61 -12.90 -11.99
N THR A 282 -13.72 -11.90 -12.16
CA THR A 282 -12.31 -12.00 -11.75
C THR A 282 -12.18 -12.24 -10.23
N VAL A 283 -12.96 -11.54 -9.44
CA VAL A 283 -12.93 -11.68 -7.98
C VAL A 283 -13.56 -13.00 -7.53
N GLN A 284 -14.61 -13.47 -8.21
CA GLN A 284 -15.20 -14.79 -7.95
C GLN A 284 -14.21 -15.91 -8.29
N ASP A 285 -13.51 -15.80 -9.40
CA ASP A 285 -12.46 -16.73 -9.78
C ASP A 285 -11.31 -16.77 -8.74
N ALA A 286 -10.92 -15.61 -8.19
CA ALA A 286 -9.95 -15.55 -7.11
C ALA A 286 -10.43 -16.25 -5.83
N TRP A 287 -11.71 -16.10 -5.50
CA TRP A 287 -12.33 -16.80 -4.39
C TRP A 287 -12.32 -18.32 -4.58
N ASP A 288 -12.79 -18.78 -5.74
CA ASP A 288 -12.87 -20.22 -6.05
C ASP A 288 -11.47 -20.85 -6.06
N PHE A 289 -10.47 -20.15 -6.58
CA PHE A 289 -9.08 -20.56 -6.53
C PHE A 289 -8.59 -20.71 -5.07
N ALA A 290 -8.83 -19.72 -4.23
CA ALA A 290 -8.42 -19.75 -2.83
C ALA A 290 -9.12 -20.88 -2.03
N GLU A 291 -10.37 -21.17 -2.32
CA GLU A 291 -11.08 -22.31 -1.70
C GLU A 291 -10.52 -23.67 -2.10
N GLN A 292 -10.09 -23.81 -3.35
CA GLN A 292 -9.52 -25.06 -3.87
C GLN A 292 -8.05 -25.23 -3.53
N SER A 293 -7.36 -24.15 -3.19
CA SER A 293 -5.96 -24.19 -2.83
C SER A 293 -5.72 -24.90 -1.50
N PRO A 294 -4.73 -25.78 -1.40
CA PRO A 294 -4.47 -26.54 -0.19
C PRO A 294 -3.95 -25.67 0.96
N GLU A 295 -4.13 -26.15 2.17
CA GLU A 295 -3.48 -25.59 3.35
C GLU A 295 -1.97 -25.89 3.31
N PRO A 296 -1.11 -25.00 3.88
CA PRO A 296 0.29 -25.31 4.05
C PRO A 296 0.48 -26.58 4.86
N PRO A 297 1.42 -27.47 4.47
CA PRO A 297 1.71 -28.66 5.26
C PRO A 297 2.32 -28.28 6.61
N LEU A 298 2.19 -29.14 7.62
CA LEU A 298 2.65 -28.85 8.98
C LEU A 298 4.16 -28.54 9.02
N GLU A 299 4.93 -29.17 8.15
CA GLU A 299 6.38 -28.96 8.01
C GLU A 299 6.73 -27.53 7.62
N ALA A 300 5.86 -26.84 6.88
CA ALA A 300 6.02 -25.45 6.49
C ALA A 300 6.17 -24.49 7.68
N LEU A 301 5.77 -24.92 8.90
CA LEU A 301 5.98 -24.16 10.13
C LEU A 301 7.45 -23.88 10.42
N TYR A 302 8.33 -24.77 9.98
CA TYR A 302 9.78 -24.70 10.24
C TYR A 302 10.58 -24.20 9.03
N GLU A 303 9.92 -24.03 7.88
CA GLU A 303 10.53 -23.50 6.67
C GLU A 303 10.67 -21.97 6.73
N ASP A 304 11.70 -21.44 6.06
CA ASP A 304 11.95 -19.99 5.93
C ASP A 304 12.17 -19.24 7.26
N VAL A 305 12.46 -19.95 8.35
CA VAL A 305 12.73 -19.34 9.68
C VAL A 305 14.20 -18.97 9.85
N LEU A 306 15.09 -19.87 9.40
CA LEU A 306 16.54 -19.70 9.45
C LEU A 306 17.14 -20.00 8.08
N VAL A 307 18.29 -19.40 7.82
CA VAL A 307 19.08 -19.78 6.63
C VAL A 307 19.57 -21.22 6.81
N ASP A 308 19.29 -22.07 5.83
CA ASP A 308 19.87 -23.42 5.80
C ASP A 308 21.36 -23.32 5.50
N THR A 309 22.17 -23.47 6.55
CA THR A 309 23.64 -23.42 6.47
C THR A 309 24.23 -24.69 5.90
N THR A 310 23.41 -25.72 5.65
CA THR A 310 23.86 -27.01 5.05
C THR A 310 23.78 -27.02 3.53
N SER A 311 23.06 -26.04 2.93
CA SER A 311 23.04 -25.84 1.48
C SER A 311 24.25 -25.02 1.04
N ASP A 312 25.00 -25.47 0.04
CA ASP A 312 26.14 -24.79 -0.61
C ASP A 312 25.72 -23.43 -1.31
N GLN A 313 24.64 -22.84 -0.91
CA GLN A 313 24.07 -21.57 -1.46
C GLN A 313 24.39 -20.34 -0.62
N ILE A 314 25.38 -20.36 0.24
CA ILE A 314 25.96 -19.13 0.75
C ILE A 314 26.67 -18.49 -0.44
N ALA A 315 26.01 -17.54 -1.09
CA ALA A 315 26.63 -16.78 -2.17
C ALA A 315 27.97 -16.24 -1.65
N GLU A 316 29.04 -16.51 -2.39
CA GLU A 316 30.34 -15.92 -2.11
C GLU A 316 30.18 -14.40 -1.97
N PRO A 317 30.85 -13.77 -1.01
CA PRO A 317 30.80 -12.33 -0.88
C PRO A 317 31.25 -11.72 -2.21
N VAL A 318 30.40 -10.86 -2.79
CA VAL A 318 30.74 -10.10 -3.98
C VAL A 318 32.04 -9.37 -3.66
N ALA A 319 33.12 -9.77 -4.33
CA ALA A 319 34.40 -9.08 -4.20
C ALA A 319 34.17 -7.59 -4.49
N ALA A 320 34.57 -6.74 -3.57
CA ALA A 320 34.62 -5.32 -3.77
C ALA A 320 35.80 -5.05 -4.72
N ASP A 321 35.52 -4.72 -5.98
CA ASP A 321 36.44 -4.08 -6.89
C ASP A 321 36.47 -2.56 -6.64
#